data_3ecdd3a44b03a84e9efa077682a4f3e1
#
_entry.id   3ecdd3a44b03a84e9efa077682a4f3e1
#
_cell.length_a   1.000
_cell.length_b   1.000
_cell.length_c   1.000
_cell.angle_alpha   90.00
_cell.angle_beta   90.00
_cell.angle_gamma   90.00
#
_symmetry.space_group_name_H-M   'P 1'
#
loop_
_entity.id
_entity.type
_entity.pdbx_description
1 polymer ?
#
loop_
_entity_poly.entity_id
_entity_poly.type
_entity_poly.pdbx_seq_one_letter_code
_entity_poly.pdbx_strand_id
1 'polypeptide(L)'
;HAVPFESENEVLSEAAEDNSENDTTSYCEYLVSTVSEHGEELNDLIRTYAKGWDLRQMNKADKTIMKMAFCEFVYPKEKLASAIIINEAVLLAKQFGGADSSKFVNGILGAYARTHE
;
A
#
# COMPACT_ATOMS: atom_id res chain seq x y z
N HIS A 1 16.36 10.14 13.07
CA HIS A 1 15.74 9.33 12.04
C HIS A 1 14.21 9.31 12.16
N ALA A 2 13.55 9.08 11.08
CA ALA A 2 12.11 9.09 11.06
C ALA A 2 11.53 7.85 11.74
N VAL A 3 10.47 8.04 12.48
CA VAL A 3 9.75 6.94 13.08
C VAL A 3 8.86 6.32 12.00
N PRO A 4 9.08 5.04 11.64
CA PRO A 4 8.32 4.43 10.55
C PRO A 4 6.81 4.51 10.73
N PHE A 5 6.35 4.39 11.96
CA PHE A 5 4.93 4.46 12.24
C PHE A 5 4.34 5.83 11.91
N GLU A 6 5.08 6.89 12.22
CA GLU A 6 4.62 8.24 11.92
C GLU A 6 4.52 8.49 10.42
N SER A 7 5.51 8.00 9.66
CA SER A 7 5.48 8.13 8.20
C SER A 7 4.29 7.40 7.60
N GLU A 8 4.02 6.19 8.08
CA GLU A 8 2.88 5.42 7.60
C GLU A 8 1.57 6.11 7.93
N ASN A 9 1.48 6.66 9.14
CA ASN A 9 0.29 7.33 9.59
C ASN A 9 0.03 8.62 8.80
N GLU A 10 1.08 9.35 8.43
CA GLU A 10 0.93 10.53 7.60
C GLU A 10 0.36 10.21 6.23
N VAL A 11 0.86 9.17 5.58
CA VAL A 11 0.37 8.76 4.27
C VAL A 11 -1.11 8.39 4.35
N LEU A 12 -1.48 7.62 5.36
CA LEU A 12 -2.87 7.20 5.56
C LEU A 12 -3.78 8.39 5.87
N SER A 13 -3.31 9.30 6.71
CA SER A 13 -4.09 10.47 7.07
C SER A 13 -4.35 11.39 5.89
N GLU A 14 -3.34 11.63 5.07
CA GLU A 14 -3.51 12.47 3.90
C GLU A 14 -4.43 11.85 2.85
N ALA A 15 -4.34 10.53 2.69
CA ALA A 15 -5.25 9.83 1.79
C ALA A 15 -6.70 9.96 2.26
N ALA A 16 -6.92 9.94 3.59
CA ALA A 16 -8.24 10.10 4.17
C ALA A 16 -8.78 11.52 4.03
N GLU A 17 -7.91 12.51 4.18
CA GLU A 17 -8.32 13.92 4.12
C GLU A 17 -8.97 14.30 2.80
N ASP A 18 -8.61 13.64 1.72
CA ASP A 18 -9.19 13.95 0.40
C ASP A 18 -10.69 13.70 0.35
N ASN A 19 -11.23 12.90 1.25
CA ASN A 19 -12.64 12.51 1.21
C ASN A 19 -13.47 12.97 2.39
N SER A 20 -12.89 13.16 3.53
CA SER A 20 -13.51 13.67 4.76
C SER A 20 -14.86 13.04 5.13
N GLU A 21 -15.11 11.80 4.77
CA GLU A 21 -16.35 11.10 5.09
C GLU A 21 -16.14 10.11 6.24
N ASN A 22 -17.20 9.84 7.00
CA ASN A 22 -17.12 8.86 8.08
C ASN A 22 -16.72 7.49 7.57
N ASP A 23 -17.22 7.09 6.40
CA ASP A 23 -16.87 5.82 5.79
C ASP A 23 -15.39 5.76 5.46
N THR A 24 -14.82 6.85 4.97
CA THR A 24 -13.41 6.94 4.68
C THR A 24 -12.57 6.81 5.95
N THR A 25 -13.00 7.47 7.03
CA THR A 25 -12.32 7.37 8.33
C THR A 25 -12.34 5.93 8.84
N SER A 26 -13.50 5.26 8.78
CA SER A 26 -13.60 3.86 9.18
C SER A 26 -12.72 2.95 8.34
N TYR A 27 -12.65 3.23 7.04
CA TYR A 27 -11.81 2.46 6.13
C TYR A 27 -10.33 2.64 6.46
N CYS A 28 -9.91 3.87 6.75
CA CYS A 28 -8.53 4.14 7.15
C CYS A 28 -8.18 3.44 8.46
N GLU A 29 -9.10 3.44 9.43
CA GLU A 29 -8.89 2.73 10.68
C GLU A 29 -8.73 1.23 10.44
N TYR A 30 -9.54 0.67 9.55
CA TYR A 30 -9.42 -0.73 9.16
C TYR A 30 -8.05 -1.00 8.54
N LEU A 31 -7.59 -0.16 7.61
CA LEU A 31 -6.30 -0.35 6.98
C LEU A 31 -5.16 -0.26 7.99
N VAL A 32 -5.19 0.74 8.85
CA VAL A 32 -4.14 0.91 9.86
C VAL A 32 -4.06 -0.29 10.78
N SER A 33 -5.19 -0.75 11.30
CA SER A 33 -5.19 -1.88 12.22
C SER A 33 -4.78 -3.17 11.53
N THR A 34 -5.23 -3.39 10.29
CA THR A 34 -4.89 -4.60 9.56
C THR A 34 -3.41 -4.62 9.18
N VAL A 35 -2.86 -3.49 8.74
CA VAL A 35 -1.43 -3.37 8.43
C VAL A 35 -0.60 -3.62 9.69
N SER A 36 -1.02 -3.10 10.84
CA SER A 36 -0.32 -3.32 12.10
C SER A 36 -0.37 -4.78 12.53
N GLU A 37 -1.53 -5.42 12.38
CA GLU A 37 -1.73 -6.79 12.80
C GLU A 37 -0.99 -7.79 11.92
N HIS A 38 -0.93 -7.54 10.62
CA HIS A 38 -0.36 -8.47 9.64
C HIS A 38 0.92 -7.95 8.98
N GLY A 39 1.63 -7.05 9.65
CA GLY A 39 2.80 -6.38 9.06
C GLY A 39 3.85 -7.30 8.48
N GLU A 40 4.23 -8.37 9.20
CA GLU A 40 5.26 -9.29 8.72
C GLU A 40 4.80 -10.07 7.50
N GLU A 41 3.57 -10.51 7.52
CA GLU A 41 2.96 -11.24 6.41
C GLU A 41 2.90 -10.37 5.15
N LEU A 42 2.52 -9.10 5.33
CA LEU A 42 2.48 -8.16 4.23
C LEU A 42 3.88 -7.85 3.69
N ASN A 43 4.86 -7.74 4.57
CA ASN A 43 6.26 -7.57 4.15
C ASN A 43 6.75 -8.77 3.34
N ASP A 44 6.37 -9.97 3.73
CA ASP A 44 6.74 -11.18 3.00
C ASP A 44 6.13 -11.19 1.59
N LEU A 45 4.92 -10.70 1.46
CA LEU A 45 4.28 -10.56 0.15
C LEU A 45 5.06 -9.58 -0.72
N ILE A 46 5.46 -8.45 -0.16
CA ILE A 46 6.26 -7.48 -0.90
C ILE A 46 7.55 -8.14 -1.39
N ARG A 47 8.26 -8.84 -0.51
CA ARG A 47 9.50 -9.51 -0.88
C ARG A 47 9.28 -10.57 -1.97
N THR A 48 8.19 -11.30 -1.86
CA THR A 48 7.89 -12.35 -2.82
C THR A 48 7.68 -11.82 -4.23
N TYR A 49 6.97 -10.71 -4.35
CA TYR A 49 6.63 -10.15 -5.66
C TYR A 49 7.57 -9.04 -6.12
N ALA A 50 8.54 -8.69 -5.31
CA ALA A 50 9.52 -7.65 -5.64
C ALA A 50 10.80 -8.23 -6.26
N LYS A 51 10.74 -9.39 -6.86
CA LYS A 51 11.90 -10.01 -7.50
C LYS A 51 12.44 -9.11 -8.58
N GLY A 52 13.73 -8.89 -8.55
CA GLY A 52 14.38 -8.00 -9.49
C GLY A 52 14.42 -6.55 -9.02
N TRP A 53 13.79 -6.23 -7.91
CA TRP A 53 13.80 -4.90 -7.33
C TRP A 53 14.68 -4.88 -6.09
N ASP A 54 15.42 -3.79 -5.91
CA ASP A 54 16.23 -3.62 -4.69
C ASP A 54 15.37 -2.98 -3.61
N LEU A 55 14.99 -3.79 -2.62
CA LEU A 55 14.13 -3.32 -1.53
C LEU A 55 14.78 -2.23 -0.70
N ARG A 56 16.10 -2.12 -0.72
CA ARG A 56 16.80 -1.07 0.00
C ARG A 56 16.58 0.29 -0.64
N GLN A 57 16.20 0.31 -1.89
CA GLN A 57 15.91 1.55 -2.62
C GLN A 57 14.46 2.02 -2.42
N MET A 58 13.63 1.19 -1.85
CA MET A 58 12.27 1.56 -1.55
C MET A 58 12.23 2.47 -0.34
N ASN A 59 11.50 3.58 -0.45
CA ASN A 59 11.31 4.44 0.69
C ASN A 59 10.12 3.93 1.52
N LYS A 60 9.91 4.55 2.68
CA LYS A 60 8.84 4.14 3.60
C LYS A 60 7.45 4.32 3.00
N ALA A 61 7.27 5.37 2.21
CA ALA A 61 5.98 5.60 1.56
C ALA A 61 5.64 4.45 0.61
N ASP A 62 6.62 3.99 -0.17
CA ASP A 62 6.42 2.87 -1.10
C ASP A 62 5.99 1.62 -0.36
N LYS A 63 6.69 1.29 0.73
CA LYS A 63 6.37 0.10 1.52
C LYS A 63 4.98 0.20 2.14
N THR A 64 4.65 1.37 2.67
CA THR A 64 3.34 1.59 3.28
C THR A 64 2.23 1.44 2.25
N ILE A 65 2.41 2.04 1.08
CA ILE A 65 1.42 1.97 0.01
C ILE A 65 1.21 0.52 -0.42
N MET A 66 2.29 -0.25 -0.57
CA MET A 66 2.17 -1.64 -0.94
C MET A 66 1.54 -2.49 0.15
N LYS A 67 1.84 -2.22 1.42
CA LYS A 67 1.19 -2.91 2.52
C LYS A 67 -0.32 -2.66 2.50
N MET A 68 -0.72 -1.41 2.26
CA MET A 68 -2.13 -1.07 2.15
C MET A 68 -2.79 -1.82 1.01
N ALA A 69 -2.15 -1.85 -0.15
CA ALA A 69 -2.70 -2.54 -1.31
C ALA A 69 -2.80 -4.04 -1.08
N PHE A 70 -1.76 -4.66 -0.54
CA PHE A 70 -1.83 -6.09 -0.22
C PHE A 70 -2.87 -6.39 0.85
N CYS A 71 -3.05 -5.47 1.79
CA CYS A 71 -4.11 -5.57 2.78
C CYS A 71 -5.48 -5.63 2.10
N GLU A 72 -5.70 -4.79 1.11
CA GLU A 72 -6.95 -4.79 0.35
C GLU A 72 -7.11 -6.05 -0.51
N PHE A 73 -6.01 -6.63 -0.98
CA PHE A 73 -6.08 -7.89 -1.75
C PHE A 73 -6.36 -9.09 -0.85
N VAL A 74 -5.69 -9.18 0.29
CA VAL A 74 -5.68 -10.37 1.13
C VAL A 74 -6.75 -10.35 2.21
N TYR A 75 -6.99 -9.19 2.80
CA TYR A 75 -7.95 -9.00 3.89
C TYR A 75 -8.98 -7.93 3.55
N PRO A 76 -9.70 -8.07 2.46
CA PRO A 76 -10.58 -7.00 2.01
C PRO A 76 -11.78 -6.79 2.94
N LYS A 77 -12.04 -5.54 3.24
CA LYS A 77 -13.28 -5.16 3.93
C LYS A 77 -14.43 -5.20 2.93
N GLU A 78 -14.15 -4.73 1.71
CA GLU A 78 -15.06 -4.81 0.59
C GLU A 78 -14.26 -5.32 -0.59
N LYS A 79 -14.84 -6.22 -1.36
CA LYS A 79 -14.14 -6.77 -2.51
C LYS A 79 -14.03 -5.74 -3.61
N LEU A 80 -12.81 -5.35 -3.95
CA LEU A 80 -12.52 -4.41 -5.01
C LEU A 80 -11.82 -5.12 -6.16
N ALA A 81 -12.02 -4.62 -7.38
CA ALA A 81 -11.28 -5.14 -8.53
C ALA A 81 -9.80 -4.83 -8.38
N SER A 82 -8.94 -5.76 -8.82
CA SER A 82 -7.49 -5.57 -8.77
C SER A 82 -7.06 -4.27 -9.42
N ALA A 83 -7.66 -3.93 -10.57
CA ALA A 83 -7.31 -2.70 -11.28
C ALA A 83 -7.55 -1.45 -10.44
N ILE A 84 -8.60 -1.44 -9.62
CA ILE A 84 -8.92 -0.31 -8.76
C ILE A 84 -7.87 -0.19 -7.65
N ILE A 85 -7.53 -1.30 -7.02
CA ILE A 85 -6.54 -1.32 -5.94
C ILE A 85 -5.18 -0.84 -6.45
N ILE A 86 -4.76 -1.36 -7.60
CA ILE A 86 -3.46 -1.00 -8.19
C ILE A 86 -3.45 0.47 -8.60
N ASN A 87 -4.51 0.92 -9.25
CA ASN A 87 -4.59 2.30 -9.70
C ASN A 87 -4.49 3.29 -8.54
N GLU A 88 -5.19 3.03 -7.45
CA GLU A 88 -5.12 3.89 -6.27
C GLU A 88 -3.73 3.88 -5.66
N ALA A 89 -3.10 2.71 -5.57
CA ALA A 89 -1.75 2.60 -5.04
C ALA A 89 -0.75 3.37 -5.91
N VAL A 90 -0.89 3.28 -7.22
CA VAL A 90 -0.02 4.00 -8.15
C VAL A 90 -0.19 5.51 -8.00
N LEU A 91 -1.42 5.98 -7.83
CA LEU A 91 -1.68 7.41 -7.60
C LEU A 91 -1.05 7.90 -6.31
N LEU A 92 -1.14 7.11 -5.23
CA LEU A 92 -0.49 7.45 -3.97
C LEU A 92 1.02 7.47 -4.13
N ALA A 93 1.57 6.54 -4.88
CA ALA A 93 3.00 6.49 -5.12
C ALA A 93 3.49 7.71 -5.89
N LYS A 94 2.71 8.21 -6.83
CA LYS A 94 3.05 9.44 -7.55
C LYS A 94 3.01 10.65 -6.65
N GLN A 95 2.10 10.66 -5.68
CA GLN A 95 1.92 11.79 -4.77
C GLN A 95 2.95 11.81 -3.64
N PHE A 96 3.25 10.66 -3.05
CA PHE A 96 4.04 10.59 -1.84
C PHE A 96 5.40 9.90 -2.01
N GLY A 97 5.60 9.21 -3.10
CA GLY A 97 6.82 8.45 -3.34
C GLY A 97 7.88 9.23 -4.09
N GLY A 98 8.98 8.56 -4.38
CA GLY A 98 10.05 9.12 -5.17
C GLY A 98 9.81 8.96 -6.67
N ALA A 99 10.84 9.27 -7.46
CA ALA A 99 10.73 9.30 -8.91
C ALA A 99 10.28 7.98 -9.53
N ASP A 100 10.72 6.86 -8.96
CA ASP A 100 10.41 5.53 -9.50
C ASP A 100 9.34 4.79 -8.73
N SER A 101 8.72 5.43 -7.75
CA SER A 101 7.77 4.76 -6.86
C SER A 101 6.58 4.17 -7.59
N SER A 102 5.98 4.90 -8.51
CA SER A 102 4.83 4.39 -9.24
C SER A 102 5.19 3.16 -10.08
N LYS A 103 6.42 3.11 -10.59
CA LYS A 103 6.91 1.98 -11.35
C LYS A 103 7.08 0.74 -10.46
N PHE A 104 7.71 0.90 -9.28
CA PHE A 104 7.82 -0.17 -8.29
C PHE A 104 6.46 -0.73 -7.92
N VAL A 105 5.56 0.17 -7.54
CA VAL A 105 4.24 -0.21 -7.04
C VAL A 105 3.45 -0.94 -8.13
N ASN A 106 3.43 -0.38 -9.31
CA ASN A 106 2.69 -0.99 -10.42
C ASN A 106 3.26 -2.37 -10.78
N GLY A 107 4.59 -2.49 -10.82
CA GLY A 107 5.23 -3.75 -11.16
C GLY A 107 4.96 -4.85 -10.15
N ILE A 108 5.11 -4.54 -8.88
CA ILE A 108 4.95 -5.50 -7.80
C ILE A 108 3.49 -5.93 -7.65
N LEU A 109 2.58 -4.96 -7.61
CA LEU A 109 1.17 -5.28 -7.46
C LEU A 109 0.59 -5.94 -8.71
N GLY A 110 1.06 -5.56 -9.88
CA GLY A 110 0.67 -6.20 -11.12
C GLY A 110 1.08 -7.66 -11.17
N ALA A 111 2.29 -7.99 -10.66
CA ALA A 111 2.73 -9.37 -10.58
C ALA A 111 1.82 -10.20 -9.68
N TYR A 112 1.45 -9.63 -8.53
CA TYR A 112 0.52 -10.30 -7.61
C TYR A 112 -0.83 -10.56 -8.30
N ALA A 113 -1.39 -9.54 -8.92
CA ALA A 113 -2.70 -9.66 -9.56
C ALA A 113 -2.71 -10.73 -10.66
N ARG A 114 -1.63 -10.79 -11.46
CA ARG A 114 -1.54 -11.79 -12.53
C ARG A 114 -1.53 -13.23 -12.01
N THR A 115 -0.98 -13.45 -10.82
CA THR A 115 -0.90 -14.79 -10.26
C THR A 115 -2.16 -15.20 -9.49
N HIS A 116 -3.03 -14.25 -9.19
CA HIS A 116 -4.23 -14.49 -8.37
C HIS A 116 -5.55 -14.21 -9.08
N GLU A 117 -5.49 -13.93 -10.34
CA GLU A 117 -6.71 -13.75 -11.16
C GLU A 117 -7.22 -15.05 -11.75
#